data_bf97b529de98275d63abab22dfa10078
#
_entry.id   bf97b529de98275d63abab22dfa10078
#
_cell.length_a   1.000
_cell.length_b   1.000
_cell.length_c   1.000
_cell.angle_alpha   90.00
_cell.angle_beta   90.00
_cell.angle_gamma   90.00
#
_symmetry.space_group_name_H-M   'P 1'
#
loop_
_entity.id
_entity.type
_entity.pdbx_description
1 polymer ?
#
loop_
_entity_poly.entity_id
_entity_poly.type
_entity_poly.pdbx_seq_one_letter_code
_entity_poly.pdbx_strand_id
1 'polypeptide(L)'
;MGDGQNRWNGFALFVKGIVAAAVVTATFAILLLLASQFVGLSSPVFVILSSSTEPEDSGLFDYILPIFRASTGLTVQVVAVGTGRALAMGERGDADALLVHDAIGESKFMAHGYGVDLRGVMYDDFVIVGPDTDPAGIRGLKDAPKAFAQIANAGVLFASRGDDSGTHRAELRLWKLAGIEPGPRDTWYRSLDRGMGPTLDIAAGMNAYTLADRATWTNFNNRQHLEILTAGDPMLLNPYASILVNPAKWPHAKFNDAQAWHEWLTSKPGADAIAKYRVNGEQVFFPLGNEATH
;
A
#
# COMPACT_ATOMS: atom_id res chain seq x y z
N MET A 1 3.86 -92.82 -0.95
CA MET A 1 4.77 -91.69 -0.68
C MET A 1 4.51 -90.52 -1.69
N GLY A 2 3.33 -89.98 -1.74
CA GLY A 2 3.01 -88.97 -2.76
C GLY A 2 2.29 -87.67 -2.22
N ASP A 3 1.91 -87.64 -0.93
CA ASP A 3 0.98 -86.62 -0.42
C ASP A 3 1.64 -85.45 0.30
N GLY A 4 2.91 -85.54 0.65
CA GLY A 4 3.64 -84.49 1.36
C GLY A 4 4.14 -83.39 0.45
N GLN A 5 4.46 -83.66 -0.83
CA GLN A 5 5.08 -82.74 -1.75
C GLN A 5 4.07 -81.69 -2.34
N ASN A 6 2.81 -82.07 -2.50
CA ASN A 6 1.74 -81.26 -2.95
C ASN A 6 1.32 -80.19 -1.89
N ARG A 7 1.36 -80.53 -0.62
CA ARG A 7 1.08 -79.61 0.50
C ARG A 7 2.14 -78.51 0.63
N TRP A 8 3.39 -78.80 0.39
CA TRP A 8 4.50 -77.87 0.43
C TRP A 8 4.48 -76.91 -0.74
N ASN A 9 4.10 -77.35 -1.92
CA ASN A 9 3.98 -76.50 -3.10
C ASN A 9 2.82 -75.53 -2.99
N GLY A 10 1.68 -75.96 -2.39
CA GLY A 10 0.53 -75.06 -2.14
C GLY A 10 0.85 -73.99 -1.10
N PHE A 11 1.56 -74.35 -0.02
CA PHE A 11 1.99 -73.40 1.00
C PHE A 11 3.02 -72.41 0.46
N ALA A 12 3.98 -72.84 -0.36
CA ALA A 12 4.95 -71.94 -1.00
C ALA A 12 4.29 -70.95 -1.99
N LEU A 13 3.26 -71.35 -2.73
CA LEU A 13 2.48 -70.50 -3.61
C LEU A 13 1.64 -69.47 -2.85
N PHE A 14 1.05 -69.87 -1.73
CA PHE A 14 0.26 -69.00 -0.86
C PHE A 14 1.16 -67.93 -0.19
N VAL A 15 2.33 -68.29 0.32
CA VAL A 15 3.31 -67.34 0.90
C VAL A 15 3.83 -66.37 -0.17
N LYS A 16 4.12 -66.84 -1.40
CA LYS A 16 4.54 -65.96 -2.49
C LYS A 16 3.42 -64.99 -2.87
N GLY A 17 2.18 -65.40 -2.85
CA GLY A 17 1.01 -64.51 -3.10
C GLY A 17 0.85 -63.42 -2.06
N ILE A 18 1.03 -63.76 -0.75
CA ILE A 18 0.98 -62.78 0.34
C ILE A 18 2.14 -61.78 0.26
N VAL A 19 3.36 -62.26 -0.03
CA VAL A 19 4.53 -61.39 -0.17
C VAL A 19 4.37 -60.45 -1.39
N ALA A 20 3.87 -60.95 -2.52
CA ALA A 20 3.62 -60.13 -3.70
C ALA A 20 2.55 -59.05 -3.43
N ALA A 21 1.45 -59.40 -2.75
CA ALA A 21 0.41 -58.44 -2.36
C ALA A 21 0.94 -57.41 -1.39
N ALA A 22 1.76 -57.78 -0.40
CA ALA A 22 2.37 -56.84 0.54
C ALA A 22 3.36 -55.88 -0.12
N VAL A 23 4.13 -56.34 -1.12
CA VAL A 23 5.05 -55.49 -1.89
C VAL A 23 4.26 -54.49 -2.77
N VAL A 24 3.19 -54.93 -3.42
CA VAL A 24 2.34 -54.03 -4.23
C VAL A 24 1.66 -52.97 -3.38
N THR A 25 1.13 -53.34 -2.22
CA THR A 25 0.53 -52.37 -1.29
C THR A 25 1.55 -51.39 -0.70
N ALA A 26 2.74 -51.83 -0.37
CA ALA A 26 3.83 -51.00 0.11
C ALA A 26 4.33 -50.00 -0.95
N THR A 27 4.50 -50.48 -2.20
CA THR A 27 4.88 -49.59 -3.31
C THR A 27 3.80 -48.57 -3.64
N PHE A 28 2.53 -48.93 -3.58
CA PHE A 28 1.42 -47.98 -3.81
C PHE A 28 1.31 -46.98 -2.67
N ALA A 29 1.53 -47.37 -1.42
CA ALA A 29 1.59 -46.45 -0.28
C ALA A 29 2.77 -45.48 -0.35
N ILE A 30 3.95 -45.95 -0.79
CA ILE A 30 5.13 -45.08 -1.01
C ILE A 30 4.88 -44.11 -2.16
N LEU A 31 4.27 -44.54 -3.25
CA LEU A 31 3.90 -43.67 -4.38
C LEU A 31 2.88 -42.63 -3.97
N LEU A 32 1.89 -42.94 -3.14
CA LEU A 32 0.94 -41.99 -2.58
C LEU A 32 1.61 -40.98 -1.62
N LEU A 33 2.54 -41.45 -0.78
CA LEU A 33 3.35 -40.60 0.10
C LEU A 33 4.27 -39.68 -0.70
N LEU A 34 4.90 -40.18 -1.76
CA LEU A 34 5.71 -39.34 -2.65
C LEU A 34 4.85 -38.35 -3.43
N ALA A 35 3.68 -38.76 -3.94
CA ALA A 35 2.75 -37.87 -4.59
C ALA A 35 2.20 -36.77 -3.65
N SER A 36 1.97 -37.10 -2.36
CA SER A 36 1.56 -36.12 -1.37
C SER A 36 2.65 -35.09 -1.03
N GLN A 37 3.91 -35.42 -1.21
CA GLN A 37 5.02 -34.47 -1.05
C GLN A 37 5.20 -33.54 -2.26
N PHE A 38 4.70 -33.93 -3.45
CA PHE A 38 4.71 -33.04 -4.63
C PHE A 38 3.47 -32.11 -4.70
N VAL A 39 2.43 -32.36 -3.93
CA VAL A 39 1.25 -31.50 -3.81
C VAL A 39 1.49 -30.48 -2.70
N GLY A 40 2.39 -29.54 -2.88
CA GLY A 40 2.52 -28.50 -1.87
C GLY A 40 3.78 -27.65 -1.83
N LEU A 41 4.61 -27.67 -2.84
CA LEU A 41 5.76 -26.73 -2.93
C LEU A 41 5.62 -25.77 -4.10
N SER A 42 4.40 -25.33 -4.44
CA SER A 42 4.28 -24.06 -5.13
C SER A 42 4.53 -22.98 -4.09
N SER A 43 5.64 -22.27 -4.20
CA SER A 43 5.82 -21.02 -3.45
C SER A 43 4.55 -20.21 -3.61
N PRO A 44 3.99 -19.64 -2.52
CA PRO A 44 2.76 -18.89 -2.63
C PRO A 44 2.97 -17.80 -3.68
N VAL A 45 2.19 -17.84 -4.74
CA VAL A 45 2.19 -16.80 -5.75
C VAL A 45 1.59 -15.57 -5.08
N PHE A 46 2.36 -14.49 -4.96
CA PHE A 46 1.92 -13.23 -4.39
C PHE A 46 2.12 -12.11 -5.40
N VAL A 47 1.20 -11.15 -5.39
CA VAL A 47 1.30 -9.90 -6.13
C VAL A 47 2.22 -8.96 -5.37
N ILE A 48 3.21 -8.36 -6.03
CA ILE A 48 4.01 -7.28 -5.45
C ILE A 48 3.30 -5.96 -5.72
N LEU A 49 2.77 -5.35 -4.66
CA LEU A 49 2.17 -4.03 -4.68
C LEU A 49 3.18 -3.00 -4.19
N SER A 50 3.64 -2.11 -5.07
CA SER A 50 4.39 -0.93 -4.64
C SER A 50 3.42 0.20 -4.28
N SER A 51 3.54 0.73 -3.07
CA SER A 51 2.62 1.74 -2.56
C SER A 51 3.36 2.87 -1.85
N SER A 52 2.69 4.01 -1.72
CA SER A 52 3.08 5.04 -0.77
C SER A 52 2.93 4.55 0.67
N THR A 53 3.58 5.23 1.62
CA THR A 53 3.63 4.79 3.02
C THR A 53 2.33 5.04 3.79
N GLU A 54 1.52 6.00 3.38
CA GLU A 54 0.35 6.45 4.13
C GLU A 54 -0.71 5.32 4.34
N PRO A 55 -1.08 4.50 3.33
CA PRO A 55 -2.00 3.39 3.54
C PRO A 55 -1.43 2.29 4.46
N GLU A 56 -0.11 2.10 4.48
CA GLU A 56 0.56 1.18 5.40
C GLU A 56 0.59 1.75 6.81
N ASP A 57 1.11 2.98 6.98
CA ASP A 57 1.26 3.65 8.27
C ASP A 57 -0.09 3.86 8.97
N SER A 58 -1.17 4.02 8.20
CA SER A 58 -2.53 4.11 8.74
C SER A 58 -3.10 2.76 9.20
N GLY A 59 -2.57 1.62 8.74
CA GLY A 59 -3.10 0.27 8.98
C GLY A 59 -4.19 -0.16 7.98
N LEU A 60 -4.42 0.58 6.91
CA LEU A 60 -5.42 0.23 5.90
C LEU A 60 -5.15 -1.15 5.28
N PHE A 61 -3.90 -1.44 4.94
CA PHE A 61 -3.53 -2.71 4.33
C PHE A 61 -3.78 -3.90 5.27
N ASP A 62 -3.49 -3.78 6.56
CA ASP A 62 -3.78 -4.82 7.56
C ASP A 62 -5.28 -5.15 7.61
N TYR A 63 -6.13 -4.18 7.29
CA TYR A 63 -7.57 -4.36 7.26
C TYR A 63 -8.08 -4.93 5.93
N ILE A 64 -7.66 -4.40 4.77
CA ILE A 64 -8.24 -4.78 3.48
C ILE A 64 -7.61 -6.05 2.86
N LEU A 65 -6.32 -6.34 3.09
CA LEU A 65 -5.64 -7.49 2.50
C LEU A 65 -6.21 -8.85 2.94
N PRO A 66 -6.58 -9.06 4.23
CA PRO A 66 -7.28 -10.29 4.63
C PRO A 66 -8.64 -10.47 3.95
N ILE A 67 -9.38 -9.38 3.72
CA ILE A 67 -10.67 -9.41 3.02
C ILE A 67 -10.48 -9.81 1.55
N PHE A 68 -9.52 -9.20 0.88
CA PHE A 68 -9.14 -9.56 -0.49
C PHE A 68 -8.75 -11.03 -0.60
N ARG A 69 -7.84 -11.48 0.28
CA ARG A 69 -7.38 -12.88 0.29
C ARG A 69 -8.52 -13.87 0.53
N ALA A 70 -9.43 -13.55 1.44
CA ALA A 70 -10.58 -14.41 1.72
C ALA A 70 -11.51 -14.55 0.51
N SER A 71 -11.63 -13.51 -0.33
CA SER A 71 -12.50 -13.50 -1.50
C SER A 71 -11.88 -14.12 -2.76
N THR A 72 -10.53 -14.08 -2.90
CA THR A 72 -9.84 -14.47 -4.13
C THR A 72 -8.85 -15.61 -3.97
N GLY A 73 -8.40 -15.90 -2.74
CA GLY A 73 -7.28 -16.81 -2.45
C GLY A 73 -5.90 -16.25 -2.76
N LEU A 74 -5.80 -15.08 -3.40
CA LEU A 74 -4.54 -14.44 -3.75
C LEU A 74 -3.94 -13.70 -2.56
N THR A 75 -2.61 -13.60 -2.55
CA THR A 75 -1.86 -12.85 -1.54
C THR A 75 -1.20 -11.64 -2.19
N VAL A 76 -1.28 -10.48 -1.56
CA VAL A 76 -0.57 -9.26 -1.95
C VAL A 76 0.55 -9.00 -0.94
N GLN A 77 1.75 -8.78 -1.43
CA GLN A 77 2.88 -8.32 -0.65
C GLN A 77 3.11 -6.85 -0.93
N VAL A 78 2.94 -6.02 0.08
CA VAL A 78 3.11 -4.57 -0.02
C VAL A 78 4.58 -4.21 0.15
N VAL A 79 5.06 -3.30 -0.68
CA VAL A 79 6.32 -2.59 -0.54
C VAL A 79 5.99 -1.12 -0.40
N ALA A 80 5.83 -0.67 0.85
CA ALA A 80 5.49 0.71 1.18
C ALA A 80 6.77 1.58 1.20
N VAL A 81 6.81 2.57 0.31
CA VAL A 81 7.92 3.53 0.16
C VAL A 81 7.38 4.90 -0.23
N GLY A 82 8.21 5.94 -0.28
CA GLY A 82 7.77 7.23 -0.82
C GLY A 82 7.27 7.11 -2.27
N THR A 83 6.24 7.89 -2.66
CA THR A 83 5.56 7.80 -3.97
C THR A 83 6.51 7.79 -5.16
N GLY A 84 7.56 8.63 -5.15
CA GLY A 84 8.57 8.64 -6.21
C GLY A 84 9.31 7.32 -6.34
N ARG A 85 9.65 6.68 -5.22
CA ARG A 85 10.29 5.34 -5.19
C ARG A 85 9.31 4.25 -5.63
N ALA A 86 8.04 4.36 -5.25
CA ALA A 86 7.01 3.41 -5.67
C ALA A 86 6.85 3.42 -7.20
N LEU A 87 6.74 4.61 -7.80
CA LEU A 87 6.72 4.76 -9.26
C LEU A 87 7.99 4.19 -9.91
N ALA A 88 9.18 4.49 -9.36
CA ALA A 88 10.44 3.98 -9.88
C ALA A 88 10.55 2.44 -9.81
N MET A 89 9.93 1.77 -8.82
CA MET A 89 9.81 0.31 -8.80
C MET A 89 8.99 -0.21 -9.98
N GLY A 90 7.83 0.40 -10.25
CA GLY A 90 7.03 0.05 -11.43
C GLY A 90 7.75 0.32 -12.75
N GLU A 91 8.51 1.42 -12.85
CA GLU A 91 9.33 1.75 -14.03
C GLU A 91 10.39 0.70 -14.34
N ARG A 92 10.91 0.01 -13.34
CA ARG A 92 11.87 -1.10 -13.50
C ARG A 92 11.23 -2.47 -13.61
N GLY A 93 9.91 -2.58 -13.40
CA GLY A 93 9.20 -3.85 -13.34
C GLY A 93 9.43 -4.65 -12.04
N ASP A 94 9.86 -3.98 -10.97
CA ASP A 94 10.08 -4.58 -9.64
C ASP A 94 8.75 -4.74 -8.85
N ALA A 95 7.63 -4.32 -9.43
CA ALA A 95 6.28 -4.46 -8.89
C ALA A 95 5.31 -4.96 -9.97
N ASP A 96 4.19 -5.55 -9.56
CA ASP A 96 3.12 -6.02 -10.43
C ASP A 96 1.99 -4.98 -10.56
N ALA A 97 1.77 -4.21 -9.49
CA ALA A 97 0.80 -3.11 -9.43
C ALA A 97 1.32 -1.98 -8.51
N LEU A 98 0.71 -0.81 -8.64
CA LEU A 98 0.97 0.35 -7.79
C LEU A 98 -0.34 0.81 -7.13
N LEU A 99 -0.22 1.39 -5.92
CA LEU A 99 -1.24 2.21 -5.27
C LEU A 99 -0.57 3.48 -4.75
N VAL A 100 -0.76 4.57 -5.44
CA VAL A 100 -0.02 5.83 -5.27
C VAL A 100 -0.94 7.05 -5.32
N HIS A 101 -0.44 8.24 -4.96
CA HIS A 101 -1.22 9.46 -4.86
C HIS A 101 -0.43 10.70 -5.37
N ASP A 102 0.07 10.65 -6.60
CA ASP A 102 0.71 11.78 -7.27
C ASP A 102 0.28 11.84 -8.74
N ALA A 103 -0.82 12.51 -9.03
CA ALA A 103 -1.43 12.59 -10.36
C ALA A 103 -0.43 13.02 -11.46
N ILE A 104 0.56 13.86 -11.12
CA ILE A 104 1.60 14.28 -12.09
C ILE A 104 2.56 13.13 -12.37
N GLY A 105 3.04 12.45 -11.34
CA GLY A 105 3.91 11.27 -11.47
C GLY A 105 3.20 10.13 -12.18
N GLU A 106 1.95 9.85 -11.81
CA GLU A 106 1.09 8.84 -12.42
C GLU A 106 0.89 9.10 -13.93
N SER A 107 0.56 10.36 -14.30
CA SER A 107 0.42 10.75 -15.70
C SER A 107 1.71 10.55 -16.51
N LYS A 108 2.87 10.88 -15.93
CA LYS A 108 4.17 10.63 -16.58
C LYS A 108 4.44 9.14 -16.72
N PHE A 109 4.17 8.36 -15.69
CA PHE A 109 4.34 6.91 -15.68
C PHE A 109 3.52 6.24 -16.82
N MET A 110 2.25 6.64 -16.95
CA MET A 110 1.36 6.20 -18.02
C MET A 110 1.84 6.66 -19.41
N ALA A 111 2.21 7.92 -19.56
CA ALA A 111 2.69 8.48 -20.83
C ALA A 111 3.96 7.80 -21.36
N HIS A 112 4.84 7.31 -20.48
CA HIS A 112 6.03 6.53 -20.86
C HIS A 112 5.73 5.04 -21.10
N GLY A 113 4.47 4.62 -20.99
CA GLY A 113 4.05 3.23 -21.21
C GLY A 113 4.55 2.25 -20.14
N TYR A 114 4.90 2.72 -18.95
CA TYR A 114 5.28 1.84 -17.84
C TYR A 114 4.08 1.15 -17.20
N GLY A 115 2.92 1.79 -17.24
CA GLY A 115 1.65 1.29 -16.71
C GLY A 115 0.58 1.15 -17.75
N VAL A 116 -0.42 0.37 -17.39
CA VAL A 116 -1.70 0.24 -18.09
C VAL A 116 -2.84 0.33 -17.06
N ASP A 117 -4.05 0.70 -17.51
CA ASP A 117 -5.27 0.71 -16.68
C ASP A 117 -5.09 1.46 -15.34
N LEU A 118 -4.99 2.80 -15.41
CA LEU A 118 -5.01 3.66 -14.23
C LEU A 118 -6.46 3.87 -13.78
N ARG A 119 -6.76 3.57 -12.51
CA ARG A 119 -8.07 3.79 -11.91
C ARG A 119 -7.96 4.51 -10.57
N GLY A 120 -8.82 5.52 -10.37
CA GLY A 120 -9.02 6.10 -9.04
C GLY A 120 -9.64 5.07 -8.08
N VAL A 121 -9.11 5.00 -6.86
CA VAL A 121 -9.53 4.02 -5.84
C VAL A 121 -10.26 4.70 -4.70
N MET A 122 -9.61 5.65 -4.08
CA MET A 122 -10.06 6.34 -2.89
C MET A 122 -9.41 7.72 -2.80
N TYR A 123 -9.83 8.50 -1.85
CA TYR A 123 -9.11 9.70 -1.41
C TYR A 123 -9.10 9.78 0.11
N ASP A 124 -8.10 10.45 0.64
CA ASP A 124 -8.09 11.07 1.96
C ASP A 124 -7.90 12.58 1.79
N ASP A 125 -7.63 13.31 2.86
CA ASP A 125 -7.24 14.71 2.79
C ASP A 125 -5.98 14.98 3.59
N PHE A 126 -5.28 16.01 3.16
CA PHE A 126 -4.23 16.61 3.95
C PHE A 126 -4.83 17.61 4.94
N VAL A 127 -4.12 17.80 6.04
CA VAL A 127 -4.40 18.82 7.04
C VAL A 127 -3.13 19.62 7.32
N ILE A 128 -3.26 20.90 7.59
CA ILE A 128 -2.14 21.69 8.11
C ILE A 128 -2.28 21.70 9.62
N VAL A 129 -1.32 21.07 10.27
CA VAL A 129 -1.22 21.04 11.72
C VAL A 129 -0.17 22.05 12.19
N GLY A 130 -0.33 22.56 13.39
CA GLY A 130 0.58 23.52 13.98
C GLY A 130 0.25 23.81 15.43
N PRO A 131 1.01 24.70 16.10
CA PRO A 131 0.83 25.02 17.50
C PRO A 131 -0.56 25.58 17.80
N ASP A 132 -1.13 25.22 18.93
CA ASP A 132 -2.43 25.70 19.44
C ASP A 132 -2.51 27.23 19.56
N THR A 133 -1.39 27.89 19.78
CA THR A 133 -1.25 29.36 19.83
C THR A 133 -1.39 30.03 18.48
N ASP A 134 -1.24 29.28 17.38
CA ASP A 134 -1.38 29.71 15.98
C ASP A 134 -0.73 31.06 15.64
N PRO A 135 0.58 31.22 15.79
CA PRO A 135 1.25 32.51 15.53
C PRO A 135 1.17 32.97 14.07
N ALA A 136 0.86 32.08 13.11
CA ALA A 136 0.63 32.44 11.73
C ALA A 136 -0.82 32.88 11.44
N GLY A 137 -1.77 32.63 12.34
CA GLY A 137 -3.18 33.02 12.20
C GLY A 137 -3.91 32.24 11.10
N ILE A 138 -3.64 30.95 10.94
CA ILE A 138 -4.23 30.12 9.87
C ILE A 138 -5.44 29.31 10.31
N ARG A 139 -5.80 29.37 11.59
CA ARG A 139 -6.91 28.60 12.15
C ARG A 139 -8.22 28.87 11.42
N GLY A 140 -8.83 27.80 10.94
CA GLY A 140 -10.14 27.84 10.27
C GLY A 140 -10.09 28.32 8.82
N LEU A 141 -8.91 28.62 8.27
CA LEU A 141 -8.79 28.91 6.85
C LEU A 141 -9.19 27.68 6.01
N LYS A 142 -9.83 27.95 4.88
CA LYS A 142 -10.16 26.96 3.84
C LYS A 142 -9.49 27.31 2.51
N ASP A 143 -8.30 27.86 2.60
CA ASP A 143 -7.45 28.30 1.48
C ASP A 143 -6.02 27.91 1.88
N ALA A 144 -5.60 26.72 1.48
CA ALA A 144 -4.32 26.15 1.87
C ALA A 144 -3.12 26.98 1.34
N PRO A 145 -3.08 27.43 0.08
CA PRO A 145 -2.04 28.36 -0.38
C PRO A 145 -1.92 29.62 0.49
N LYS A 146 -3.05 30.20 0.89
CA LYS A 146 -3.04 31.36 1.79
C LYS A 146 -2.50 31.03 3.16
N ALA A 147 -2.84 29.86 3.72
CA ALA A 147 -2.27 29.38 4.99
C ALA A 147 -0.75 29.23 4.89
N PHE A 148 -0.25 28.64 3.83
CA PHE A 148 1.18 28.53 3.55
C PHE A 148 1.85 29.91 3.44
N ALA A 149 1.25 30.86 2.73
CA ALA A 149 1.76 32.23 2.63
C ALA A 149 1.85 32.89 4.01
N GLN A 150 0.83 32.72 4.87
CA GLN A 150 0.83 33.30 6.22
C GLN A 150 1.92 32.70 7.11
N ILE A 151 2.16 31.38 7.05
CA ILE A 151 3.24 30.69 7.79
C ILE A 151 4.59 31.29 7.41
N ALA A 152 4.89 31.41 6.11
CA ALA A 152 6.14 31.96 5.63
C ALA A 152 6.31 33.45 6.00
N ASN A 153 5.25 34.26 5.83
CA ASN A 153 5.27 35.68 6.17
C ASN A 153 5.47 35.94 7.67
N ALA A 154 4.94 35.03 8.51
CA ALA A 154 5.16 35.11 9.95
C ALA A 154 6.58 34.66 10.36
N GLY A 155 7.33 34.00 9.47
CA GLY A 155 8.66 33.47 9.73
C GLY A 155 8.68 32.37 10.81
N VAL A 156 7.54 31.70 11.01
CA VAL A 156 7.39 30.65 12.02
C VAL A 156 7.82 29.30 11.46
N LEU A 157 8.28 28.39 12.33
CA LEU A 157 8.85 27.12 11.90
C LEU A 157 7.83 26.27 11.13
N PHE A 158 8.28 25.74 10.00
CA PHE A 158 7.59 24.73 9.22
C PHE A 158 8.49 23.51 9.05
N ALA A 159 7.98 22.33 9.40
CA ALA A 159 8.64 21.05 9.26
C ALA A 159 8.14 20.35 7.99
N SER A 160 9.01 20.24 6.99
CA SER A 160 8.74 19.52 5.74
C SER A 160 9.26 18.09 5.83
N ARG A 161 8.54 17.14 5.25
CA ARG A 161 9.05 15.77 5.09
C ARG A 161 10.36 15.73 4.30
N GLY A 162 10.47 16.45 3.20
CA GLY A 162 11.70 16.56 2.39
C GLY A 162 12.14 15.26 1.70
N ASP A 163 11.30 14.22 1.66
CA ASP A 163 11.63 12.83 1.30
C ASP A 163 11.12 12.38 -0.09
N ASP A 164 10.68 13.33 -0.92
CA ASP A 164 10.06 13.07 -2.23
C ASP A 164 8.79 12.19 -2.17
N SER A 165 8.13 12.12 -1.02
CA SER A 165 6.83 11.47 -0.86
C SER A 165 5.70 12.25 -1.54
N GLY A 166 4.52 11.63 -1.65
CA GLY A 166 3.32 12.31 -2.15
C GLY A 166 2.96 13.53 -1.30
N THR A 167 3.06 13.45 0.03
CA THR A 167 2.87 14.57 0.95
C THR A 167 3.88 15.69 0.69
N HIS A 168 5.17 15.37 0.54
CA HIS A 168 6.19 16.38 0.22
C HIS A 168 5.92 17.04 -1.14
N ARG A 169 5.54 16.27 -2.15
CA ARG A 169 5.17 16.81 -3.47
C ARG A 169 3.91 17.69 -3.41
N ALA A 170 2.92 17.33 -2.59
CA ALA A 170 1.75 18.15 -2.35
C ALA A 170 2.12 19.45 -1.64
N GLU A 171 2.96 19.39 -0.63
CA GLU A 171 3.54 20.54 0.08
C GLU A 171 4.21 21.51 -0.90
N LEU A 172 5.12 21.02 -1.75
CA LEU A 172 5.82 21.86 -2.73
C LEU A 172 4.87 22.52 -3.75
N ARG A 173 3.78 21.83 -4.13
CA ARG A 173 2.72 22.43 -4.96
C ARG A 173 2.02 23.58 -4.24
N LEU A 174 1.70 23.41 -2.96
CA LEU A 174 1.04 24.45 -2.15
C LEU A 174 1.95 25.66 -1.94
N TRP A 175 3.25 25.45 -1.67
CA TRP A 175 4.23 26.55 -1.64
C TRP A 175 4.29 27.31 -2.95
N LYS A 176 4.35 26.61 -4.08
CA LYS A 176 4.35 27.23 -5.40
C LYS A 176 3.07 28.05 -5.66
N LEU A 177 1.90 27.55 -5.26
CA LEU A 177 0.62 28.26 -5.37
C LEU A 177 0.58 29.49 -4.44
N ALA A 178 1.25 29.45 -3.30
CA ALA A 178 1.45 30.58 -2.41
C ALA A 178 2.44 31.62 -2.96
N GLY A 179 3.08 31.34 -4.11
CA GLY A 179 4.11 32.21 -4.69
C GLY A 179 5.43 32.18 -3.95
N ILE A 180 5.71 31.10 -3.19
CA ILE A 180 6.89 30.93 -2.33
C ILE A 180 7.64 29.69 -2.78
N GLU A 181 8.95 29.77 -2.76
CA GLU A 181 9.87 28.66 -3.05
C GLU A 181 10.84 28.53 -1.86
N PRO A 182 10.49 27.71 -0.84
CA PRO A 182 11.34 27.55 0.34
C PRO A 182 12.68 26.92 -0.02
N GLY A 183 13.73 27.42 0.59
CA GLY A 183 15.09 26.97 0.29
C GLY A 183 15.99 26.85 1.54
N PRO A 184 17.23 26.37 1.37
CA PRO A 184 18.16 26.14 2.50
C PRO A 184 18.53 27.38 3.31
N ARG A 185 18.24 28.60 2.78
CA ARG A 185 18.49 29.88 3.46
C ARG A 185 17.33 30.33 4.34
N ASP A 186 16.17 29.71 4.17
CA ASP A 186 14.98 30.07 4.93
C ASP A 186 15.02 29.41 6.31
N THR A 187 15.35 30.21 7.32
CA THR A 187 15.56 29.71 8.70
C THR A 187 14.26 29.18 9.35
N TRP A 188 13.11 29.46 8.78
CA TRP A 188 11.81 28.97 9.22
C TRP A 188 11.44 27.62 8.57
N TYR A 189 12.07 27.23 7.44
CA TYR A 189 11.76 25.98 6.73
C TYR A 189 12.78 24.89 7.10
N ARG A 190 12.29 23.73 7.51
CA ARG A 190 13.10 22.57 7.91
C ARG A 190 12.76 21.35 7.09
N SER A 191 13.57 21.05 6.08
CA SER A 191 13.50 19.80 5.32
C SER A 191 14.16 18.69 6.14
N LEU A 192 13.40 17.63 6.47
CA LEU A 192 13.81 16.62 7.46
C LEU A 192 14.31 15.33 6.83
N ASP A 193 13.91 15.02 5.59
CA ASP A 193 14.14 13.71 4.93
C ASP A 193 13.62 12.54 5.78
N ARG A 194 12.37 12.64 6.23
CA ARG A 194 11.72 11.68 7.14
C ARG A 194 10.29 11.36 6.69
N GLY A 195 9.81 10.14 7.05
CA GLY A 195 8.41 9.75 6.92
C GLY A 195 7.48 10.60 7.80
N MET A 196 6.14 10.46 7.60
CA MET A 196 5.17 11.36 8.23
C MET A 196 5.16 11.28 9.76
N GLY A 197 5.18 10.08 10.34
CA GLY A 197 5.22 9.92 11.80
C GLY A 197 6.41 10.64 12.45
N PRO A 198 7.67 10.34 12.06
CA PRO A 198 8.84 11.08 12.54
C PRO A 198 8.80 12.59 12.27
N THR A 199 8.21 13.02 11.15
CA THR A 199 8.02 14.46 10.87
C THR A 199 7.08 15.11 11.88
N LEU A 200 5.98 14.44 12.22
CA LEU A 200 5.04 14.91 13.26
C LEU A 200 5.70 14.98 14.64
N ASP A 201 6.52 13.97 15.01
CA ASP A 201 7.27 13.99 16.27
C ASP A 201 8.21 15.20 16.36
N ILE A 202 8.94 15.47 15.27
CA ILE A 202 9.85 16.61 15.20
C ILE A 202 9.05 17.93 15.23
N ALA A 203 7.97 18.03 14.45
CA ALA A 203 7.11 19.21 14.44
C ALA A 203 6.53 19.49 15.83
N ALA A 204 6.07 18.46 16.55
CA ALA A 204 5.57 18.59 17.92
C ALA A 204 6.68 19.09 18.87
N GLY A 205 7.89 18.50 18.81
CA GLY A 205 9.02 18.92 19.63
C GLY A 205 9.52 20.34 19.34
N MET A 206 9.35 20.81 18.08
CA MET A 206 9.75 22.15 17.65
C MET A 206 8.64 23.19 17.73
N ASN A 207 7.43 22.78 18.05
CA ASN A 207 6.22 23.60 17.99
C ASN A 207 6.05 24.24 16.59
N ALA A 208 6.25 23.41 15.54
CA ALA A 208 6.28 23.83 14.15
C ALA A 208 4.99 23.47 13.40
N TYR A 209 4.69 24.19 12.34
CA TYR A 209 3.67 23.81 11.37
C TYR A 209 4.16 22.65 10.48
N THR A 210 3.25 21.83 9.99
CA THR A 210 3.56 20.80 8.98
C THR A 210 2.29 20.43 8.20
N LEU A 211 2.48 19.92 6.98
CA LEU A 211 1.44 19.26 6.21
C LEU A 211 1.42 17.78 6.59
N ALA A 212 0.27 17.24 6.93
CA ALA A 212 0.11 15.82 7.25
C ALA A 212 -1.12 15.24 6.54
N ASP A 213 -1.08 13.97 6.16
CA ASP A 213 -2.29 13.26 5.82
C ASP A 213 -3.14 13.02 7.09
N ARG A 214 -4.46 13.09 6.94
CA ARG A 214 -5.38 12.97 8.08
C ARG A 214 -5.29 11.62 8.76
N ALA A 215 -5.06 10.54 8.00
CA ALA A 215 -5.01 9.20 8.55
C ALA A 215 -3.84 9.04 9.52
N THR A 216 -2.63 9.46 9.13
CA THR A 216 -1.46 9.46 10.02
C THR A 216 -1.68 10.40 11.20
N TRP A 217 -2.22 11.62 10.98
CA TRP A 217 -2.53 12.54 12.09
C TRP A 217 -3.52 11.94 13.08
N THR A 218 -4.58 11.28 12.61
CA THR A 218 -5.61 10.69 13.49
C THR A 218 -5.01 9.56 14.37
N ASN A 219 -4.04 8.81 13.83
CA ASN A 219 -3.33 7.77 14.56
C ASN A 219 -2.15 8.29 15.42
N PHE A 220 -1.73 9.53 15.20
CA PHE A 220 -0.59 10.13 15.92
C PHE A 220 -0.96 10.55 17.33
N ASN A 221 -0.24 10.01 18.32
CA ASN A 221 -0.56 10.23 19.75
C ASN A 221 0.29 11.30 20.42
N ASN A 222 1.52 11.57 19.94
CA ASN A 222 2.46 12.52 20.57
C ASN A 222 2.24 13.96 20.10
N ARG A 223 0.98 14.42 20.11
CA ARG A 223 0.59 15.72 19.53
C ARG A 223 1.12 16.92 20.30
N GLN A 224 1.41 16.77 21.60
CA GLN A 224 1.79 17.86 22.51
C GLN A 224 0.84 19.05 22.35
N HIS A 225 1.31 20.18 21.78
CA HIS A 225 0.55 21.39 21.53
C HIS A 225 0.10 21.54 20.04
N LEU A 226 0.27 20.49 19.23
CA LEU A 226 -0.19 20.56 17.85
C LEU A 226 -1.67 20.21 17.73
N GLU A 227 -2.35 20.92 16.85
CA GLU A 227 -3.73 20.65 16.44
C GLU A 227 -3.95 20.94 14.96
N ILE A 228 -5.06 20.47 14.40
CA ILE A 228 -5.43 20.82 13.03
C ILE A 228 -5.86 22.27 13.01
N LEU A 229 -5.18 23.09 12.21
CA LEU A 229 -5.47 24.52 12.06
C LEU A 229 -6.18 24.82 10.74
N THR A 230 -5.82 24.13 9.66
CA THR A 230 -6.44 24.30 8.32
C THR A 230 -6.81 22.94 7.74
N ALA A 231 -8.05 22.82 7.25
CA ALA A 231 -8.57 21.61 6.61
C ALA A 231 -9.76 21.96 5.70
N GLY A 232 -10.13 21.05 4.78
CA GLY A 232 -11.33 21.12 3.97
C GLY A 232 -11.22 22.07 2.76
N ASP A 233 -10.01 22.43 2.36
CA ASP A 233 -9.74 23.02 1.03
C ASP A 233 -9.75 21.90 -0.02
N PRO A 234 -10.38 22.07 -1.18
CA PRO A 234 -10.28 21.11 -2.29
C PRO A 234 -8.84 20.79 -2.72
N MET A 235 -7.90 21.71 -2.54
CA MET A 235 -6.48 21.50 -2.85
C MET A 235 -5.77 20.56 -1.85
N LEU A 236 -6.40 20.30 -0.72
CA LEU A 236 -5.93 19.33 0.28
C LEU A 236 -6.46 17.93 0.02
N LEU A 237 -7.33 17.70 -0.96
CA LEU A 237 -7.75 16.37 -1.34
C LEU A 237 -6.57 15.57 -1.90
N ASN A 238 -6.48 14.33 -1.50
CA ASN A 238 -5.38 13.42 -1.79
C ASN A 238 -5.91 12.13 -2.42
N PRO A 239 -6.16 12.12 -3.74
CA PRO A 239 -6.67 10.95 -4.44
C PRO A 239 -5.60 9.91 -4.65
N TYR A 240 -5.95 8.64 -4.44
CA TYR A 240 -5.12 7.46 -4.72
C TYR A 240 -5.57 6.76 -5.98
N ALA A 241 -4.62 6.40 -6.82
CA ALA A 241 -4.85 5.60 -8.00
C ALA A 241 -4.15 4.25 -7.91
N SER A 242 -4.80 3.22 -8.43
CA SER A 242 -4.19 1.93 -8.72
C SER A 242 -3.78 1.88 -10.19
N ILE A 243 -2.58 1.36 -10.46
CA ILE A 243 -2.02 1.23 -11.81
C ILE A 243 -1.44 -0.17 -11.94
N LEU A 244 -1.74 -0.85 -13.06
CA LEU A 244 -1.09 -2.11 -13.41
C LEU A 244 0.23 -1.85 -14.13
N VAL A 245 1.28 -2.58 -13.76
CA VAL A 245 2.56 -2.53 -14.50
C VAL A 245 2.37 -3.16 -15.88
N ASN A 246 2.91 -2.52 -16.90
CA ASN A 246 2.69 -2.90 -18.31
C ASN A 246 3.35 -4.24 -18.64
N PRO A 247 2.58 -5.34 -18.89
CA PRO A 247 3.11 -6.66 -19.18
C PRO A 247 3.82 -6.74 -20.54
N ALA A 248 3.53 -5.84 -21.48
CA ALA A 248 4.23 -5.79 -22.76
C ALA A 248 5.68 -5.29 -22.57
N LYS A 249 5.94 -4.48 -21.55
CA LYS A 249 7.26 -3.98 -21.19
C LYS A 249 7.96 -4.89 -20.20
N TRP A 250 7.21 -5.48 -19.28
CA TRP A 250 7.68 -6.33 -18.18
C TRP A 250 6.94 -7.69 -18.18
N PRO A 251 7.30 -8.63 -19.07
CA PRO A 251 6.59 -9.91 -19.23
C PRO A 251 6.63 -10.81 -17.98
N HIS A 252 7.51 -10.54 -17.01
CA HIS A 252 7.60 -11.26 -15.74
C HIS A 252 6.60 -10.74 -14.68
N ALA A 253 5.99 -9.57 -14.90
CA ALA A 253 4.96 -9.06 -14.01
C ALA A 253 3.75 -10.01 -13.98
N LYS A 254 3.24 -10.29 -12.80
CA LYS A 254 2.10 -11.20 -12.58
C LYS A 254 0.78 -10.50 -12.91
N PHE A 255 0.63 -10.12 -14.17
CA PHE A 255 -0.43 -9.24 -14.63
C PHE A 255 -1.84 -9.73 -14.24
N ASN A 256 -2.16 -11.01 -14.45
CA ASN A 256 -3.51 -11.54 -14.15
C ASN A 256 -3.84 -11.48 -12.66
N ASP A 257 -2.88 -11.79 -11.78
CA ASP A 257 -3.08 -11.74 -10.34
C ASP A 257 -3.17 -10.28 -9.85
N ALA A 258 -2.31 -9.41 -10.41
CA ALA A 258 -2.35 -7.97 -10.17
C ALA A 258 -3.67 -7.34 -10.64
N GLN A 259 -4.20 -7.79 -11.78
CA GLN A 259 -5.50 -7.35 -12.29
C GLN A 259 -6.63 -7.72 -11.34
N ALA A 260 -6.61 -8.91 -10.75
CA ALA A 260 -7.61 -9.30 -9.76
C ALA A 260 -7.60 -8.38 -8.52
N TRP A 261 -6.41 -7.96 -8.06
CA TRP A 261 -6.27 -6.94 -7.00
C TRP A 261 -6.83 -5.59 -7.42
N HIS A 262 -6.42 -5.11 -8.60
CA HIS A 262 -6.81 -3.83 -9.17
C HIS A 262 -8.32 -3.72 -9.39
N GLU A 263 -8.95 -4.76 -9.92
CA GLU A 263 -10.40 -4.85 -10.11
C GLU A 263 -11.13 -4.92 -8.77
N TRP A 264 -10.60 -5.68 -7.80
CA TRP A 264 -11.21 -5.77 -6.49
C TRP A 264 -11.22 -4.42 -5.77
N LEU A 265 -10.11 -3.67 -5.80
CA LEU A 265 -10.02 -2.34 -5.17
C LEU A 265 -11.11 -1.39 -5.67
N THR A 266 -11.40 -1.43 -6.97
CA THR A 266 -12.38 -0.55 -7.64
C THR A 266 -13.79 -1.16 -7.70
N SER A 267 -13.97 -2.40 -7.22
CA SER A 267 -15.25 -3.06 -7.12
C SER A 267 -16.07 -2.59 -5.91
N LYS A 268 -17.38 -2.89 -5.91
CA LYS A 268 -18.22 -2.62 -4.73
C LYS A 268 -17.69 -3.26 -3.44
N PRO A 269 -17.26 -4.56 -3.41
CA PRO A 269 -16.66 -5.14 -2.20
C PRO A 269 -15.41 -4.39 -1.68
N GLY A 270 -14.52 -3.99 -2.57
CA GLY A 270 -13.31 -3.23 -2.20
C GLY A 270 -13.67 -1.83 -1.70
N ALA A 271 -14.54 -1.12 -2.41
CA ALA A 271 -15.04 0.18 -1.99
C ALA A 271 -15.76 0.11 -0.63
N ASP A 272 -16.60 -0.89 -0.40
CA ASP A 272 -17.27 -1.10 0.90
C ASP A 272 -16.28 -1.42 2.02
N ALA A 273 -15.20 -2.16 1.74
CA ALA A 273 -14.14 -2.43 2.71
C ALA A 273 -13.40 -1.14 3.09
N ILE A 274 -12.97 -0.34 2.10
CA ILE A 274 -12.33 0.96 2.34
C ILE A 274 -13.27 1.89 3.12
N ALA A 275 -14.54 1.98 2.72
CA ALA A 275 -15.53 2.84 3.39
C ALA A 275 -15.80 2.46 4.85
N LYS A 276 -15.60 1.19 5.23
CA LYS A 276 -15.78 0.68 6.61
C LYS A 276 -14.54 0.85 7.47
N TYR A 277 -13.39 1.08 6.86
CA TYR A 277 -12.16 1.25 7.62
C TYR A 277 -12.22 2.50 8.51
N ARG A 278 -11.70 2.39 9.74
CA ARG A 278 -11.70 3.47 10.73
C ARG A 278 -10.36 3.53 11.44
N VAL A 279 -9.86 4.73 11.62
CA VAL A 279 -8.73 5.03 12.51
C VAL A 279 -9.32 5.74 13.73
N ASN A 280 -9.16 5.17 14.92
CA ASN A 280 -9.71 5.71 16.16
C ASN A 280 -11.23 6.05 16.10
N GLY A 281 -11.99 5.26 15.33
CA GLY A 281 -13.43 5.46 15.12
C GLY A 281 -13.80 6.42 13.97
N GLU A 282 -12.84 7.12 13.39
CA GLU A 282 -13.05 8.07 12.28
C GLU A 282 -12.83 7.43 10.93
N GLN A 283 -13.65 7.77 9.94
CA GLN A 283 -13.39 7.42 8.55
C GLN A 283 -12.34 8.37 7.99
N VAL A 284 -11.24 7.81 7.49
CA VAL A 284 -10.11 8.59 6.96
C VAL A 284 -9.90 8.37 5.46
N PHE A 285 -10.39 7.24 4.91
CA PHE A 285 -10.38 6.97 3.48
C PHE A 285 -11.80 6.90 2.93
N PHE A 286 -12.00 7.53 1.80
CA PHE A 286 -13.30 7.63 1.12
C PHE A 286 -13.15 7.01 -0.28
N PRO A 287 -13.87 5.92 -0.60
CA PRO A 287 -13.76 5.30 -1.92
C PRO A 287 -14.27 6.27 -2.99
N LEU A 288 -13.55 6.32 -4.11
CA LEU A 288 -14.05 6.94 -5.32
C LEU A 288 -15.05 5.98 -5.94
N GLY A 289 -16.31 6.41 -6.10
CA GLY A 289 -17.33 5.59 -6.78
C GLY A 289 -16.93 5.33 -8.24
N ASN A 290 -17.53 4.32 -8.87
CA ASN A 290 -17.28 3.93 -10.27
C ASN A 290 -17.55 5.06 -11.30
N GLU A 291 -17.92 6.27 -10.89
CA GLU A 291 -18.21 7.42 -11.74
C GLU A 291 -17.01 8.36 -12.00
N ALA A 292 -15.85 8.09 -11.42
CA ALA A 292 -14.68 8.96 -11.51
C ALA A 292 -13.64 8.49 -12.56
N THR A 293 -14.10 8.01 -13.71
CA THR A 293 -13.26 7.82 -14.90
C THR A 293 -13.73 8.76 -16.01
N HIS A 294 -13.30 10.02 -15.92
CA HIS A 294 -13.27 10.90 -17.11
C HIS A 294 -12.08 11.84 -17.04
#